data_02f4638f9e9767f8539adc4ac9fd0c12
#
_entry.id   02f4638f9e9767f8539adc4ac9fd0c12
#
_cell.length_a   1.000
_cell.length_b   1.000
_cell.length_c   1.000
_cell.angle_alpha   90.00
_cell.angle_beta   90.00
_cell.angle_gamma   90.00
#
_symmetry.space_group_name_H-M   'P 1'
#
loop_
_entity.id
_entity.type
_entity.pdbx_description
1 polymer ?
#
loop_
_entity_poly.entity_id
_entity_poly.type
_entity_poly.pdbx_seq_one_letter_code
_entity_poly.pdbx_strand_id
1 'polypeptide(L)'
;MHASAQLKVIISGGFSAPYQQLLPEFERRSGTKVTTGSGASQGTGPQTIRDQLARGVPADVVILSREGLSELIAANRIAAGTDVDLAQVPLGLAVRAGAARPDVSTVEAFKGTLTNAKAVAMPGSTSGIYLMDDLFPRLGIAEKVNVKVAARGTGVVAMVAAGDADLAVMPVSEILSAAGVDFAGTIPLEIQLVQVFAAAMVVGSKEPDAARGLIEFLASEQSSAVIRKSGMEPLGKRGRN
;
A
#
# COMPACT_ATOMS: atom_id res chain seq x y z
N MET A 1 26.98 14.37 -24.11
CA MET A 1 25.61 14.43 -23.52
C MET A 1 25.39 13.13 -22.82
N HIS A 2 25.41 13.09 -21.48
CA HIS A 2 25.00 11.90 -20.76
C HIS A 2 23.48 11.78 -20.95
N ALA A 3 23.02 10.64 -21.51
CA ALA A 3 21.58 10.34 -21.50
C ALA A 3 21.11 10.39 -20.03
N SER A 4 20.10 11.19 -19.75
CA SER A 4 19.48 11.22 -18.42
C SER A 4 19.01 9.82 -18.08
N ALA A 5 19.47 9.27 -16.97
CA ALA A 5 19.03 7.96 -16.49
C ALA A 5 17.50 7.95 -16.38
N GLN A 6 16.87 6.91 -16.90
CA GLN A 6 15.41 6.74 -16.84
C GLN A 6 15.08 5.55 -15.97
N LEU A 7 14.79 5.80 -14.71
CA LEU A 7 14.45 4.80 -13.71
C LEU A 7 12.98 4.34 -13.86
N LYS A 8 12.73 3.05 -13.80
CA LYS A 8 11.40 2.46 -13.88
C LYS A 8 10.99 1.90 -12.53
N VAL A 9 9.88 2.38 -12.00
CA VAL A 9 9.33 1.99 -10.70
C VAL A 9 7.96 1.35 -10.89
N ILE A 10 7.68 0.25 -10.19
CA ILE A 10 6.32 -0.27 -10.03
C ILE A 10 5.95 -0.17 -8.56
N ILE A 11 4.83 0.51 -8.26
CA ILE A 11 4.41 0.79 -6.89
C ILE A 11 3.00 0.30 -6.59
N SER A 12 2.78 -0.18 -5.37
CA SER A 12 1.43 -0.47 -4.85
C SER A 12 0.79 0.76 -4.19
N GLY A 13 -0.53 0.67 -3.95
CA GLY A 13 -1.34 1.81 -3.49
C GLY A 13 -0.89 2.40 -2.17
N GLY A 14 -0.57 1.57 -1.18
CA GLY A 14 -0.37 2.04 0.20
C GLY A 14 0.76 3.05 0.41
N PHE A 15 1.84 3.00 -0.37
CA PHE A 15 2.92 4.00 -0.33
C PHE A 15 2.84 5.03 -1.46
N SER A 16 1.79 4.99 -2.28
CA SER A 16 1.69 5.83 -3.48
C SER A 16 1.60 7.33 -3.16
N ALA A 17 0.84 7.71 -2.14
CA ALA A 17 0.63 9.12 -1.78
C ALA A 17 1.93 9.83 -1.34
N PRO A 18 2.71 9.33 -0.36
CA PRO A 18 3.98 9.95 -0.02
C PRO A 18 4.99 9.89 -1.17
N TYR A 19 5.03 8.79 -1.93
CA TYR A 19 5.92 8.65 -3.07
C TYR A 19 5.68 9.75 -4.12
N GLN A 20 4.42 10.00 -4.51
CA GLN A 20 4.09 11.03 -5.50
C GLN A 20 4.49 12.44 -5.05
N GLN A 21 4.40 12.72 -3.74
CA GLN A 21 4.83 14.01 -3.20
C GLN A 21 6.36 14.15 -3.13
N LEU A 22 7.09 13.05 -2.92
CA LEU A 22 8.54 13.03 -2.79
C LEU A 22 9.26 12.95 -4.15
N LEU A 23 8.62 12.34 -5.16
CA LEU A 23 9.24 12.07 -6.46
C LEU A 23 9.79 13.31 -7.17
N PRO A 24 9.09 14.46 -7.25
CA PRO A 24 9.62 15.66 -7.89
C PRO A 24 10.91 16.17 -7.26
N GLU A 25 11.05 16.05 -5.95
CA GLU A 25 12.25 16.44 -5.23
C GLU A 25 13.41 15.50 -5.53
N PHE A 26 13.16 14.18 -5.57
CA PHE A 26 14.16 13.21 -5.99
C PHE A 26 14.66 13.50 -7.41
N GLU A 27 13.76 13.67 -8.39
CA GLU A 27 14.11 13.96 -9.76
C GLU A 27 14.94 15.26 -9.90
N ARG A 28 14.53 16.31 -9.17
CA ARG A 28 15.23 17.59 -9.16
C ARG A 28 16.67 17.47 -8.62
N ARG A 29 16.87 16.66 -7.57
CA ARG A 29 18.19 16.51 -6.91
C ARG A 29 19.12 15.57 -7.66
N SER A 30 18.60 14.46 -8.15
CA SER A 30 19.39 13.42 -8.79
C SER A 30 19.62 13.66 -10.30
N GLY A 31 18.76 14.48 -10.93
CA GLY A 31 18.71 14.60 -12.39
C GLY A 31 18.15 13.37 -13.10
N THR A 32 17.72 12.34 -12.33
CA THR A 32 17.15 11.10 -12.85
C THR A 32 15.65 11.28 -13.14
N LYS A 33 15.20 10.89 -14.33
CA LYS A 33 13.78 10.83 -14.66
C LYS A 33 13.19 9.49 -14.25
N VAL A 34 11.98 9.52 -13.67
CA VAL A 34 11.32 8.31 -13.18
C VAL A 34 10.00 8.06 -13.92
N THR A 35 9.86 6.86 -14.45
CA THR A 35 8.58 6.38 -15.00
C THR A 35 7.95 5.42 -13.98
N THR A 36 6.72 5.71 -13.57
CA THR A 36 6.03 4.95 -12.53
C THR A 36 4.86 4.17 -13.10
N GLY A 37 4.93 2.84 -12.96
CA GLY A 37 3.81 1.92 -13.11
C GLY A 37 3.18 1.59 -11.77
N SER A 38 2.04 0.93 -11.81
CA SER A 38 1.31 0.55 -10.60
C SER A 38 0.89 -0.92 -10.61
N GLY A 39 0.84 -1.54 -9.42
CA GLY A 39 0.41 -2.93 -9.26
C GLY A 39 -0.10 -3.22 -7.85
N ALA A 40 -0.77 -4.35 -7.68
CA ALA A 40 -1.12 -4.85 -6.35
C ALA A 40 0.08 -5.54 -5.70
N SER A 41 0.22 -5.39 -4.38
CA SER A 41 1.32 -6.02 -3.62
C SER A 41 1.23 -7.55 -3.64
N GLN A 42 0.04 -8.08 -3.45
CA GLN A 42 -0.28 -9.53 -3.41
C GLN A 42 -1.59 -9.81 -4.16
N GLY A 43 -2.04 -11.04 -4.11
CA GLY A 43 -3.24 -11.53 -4.77
C GLY A 43 -2.93 -12.22 -6.08
N THR A 44 -3.93 -12.29 -6.98
CA THR A 44 -3.84 -12.98 -8.26
C THR A 44 -4.19 -12.06 -9.41
N GLY A 45 -3.69 -12.41 -10.61
CA GLY A 45 -4.03 -11.75 -11.86
C GLY A 45 -3.00 -10.73 -12.35
N PRO A 46 -3.22 -10.23 -13.56
CA PRO A 46 -2.20 -9.49 -14.32
C PRO A 46 -1.81 -8.14 -13.73
N GLN A 47 -2.56 -7.64 -12.75
CA GLN A 47 -2.29 -6.35 -12.10
C GLN A 47 -1.37 -6.48 -10.87
N THR A 48 -1.02 -7.69 -10.43
CA THR A 48 -0.04 -7.86 -9.35
C THR A 48 1.36 -7.50 -9.84
N ILE A 49 2.20 -6.95 -8.94
CA ILE A 49 3.60 -6.64 -9.26
C ILE A 49 4.34 -7.92 -9.66
N ARG A 50 4.07 -9.03 -8.96
CA ARG A 50 4.64 -10.36 -9.27
C ARG A 50 4.37 -10.78 -10.72
N ASP A 51 3.11 -10.72 -11.15
CA ASP A 51 2.74 -11.16 -12.49
C ASP A 51 3.21 -10.19 -13.58
N GLN A 52 3.31 -8.89 -13.28
CA GLN A 52 3.93 -7.92 -14.18
C GLN A 52 5.41 -8.25 -14.42
N LEU A 53 6.18 -8.49 -13.36
CA LEU A 53 7.59 -8.88 -13.46
C LEU A 53 7.76 -10.24 -14.15
N ALA A 54 6.86 -11.19 -13.91
CA ALA A 54 6.88 -12.50 -14.57
C ALA A 54 6.67 -12.40 -16.09
N ARG A 55 5.86 -11.44 -16.54
CA ARG A 55 5.64 -11.15 -17.98
C ARG A 55 6.74 -10.27 -18.59
N GLY A 56 7.76 -9.90 -17.84
CA GLY A 56 8.87 -9.08 -18.33
C GLY A 56 8.56 -7.59 -18.40
N VAL A 57 7.56 -7.08 -17.64
CA VAL A 57 7.35 -5.63 -17.53
C VAL A 57 8.61 -5.02 -16.91
N PRO A 58 9.28 -4.07 -17.59
CA PRO A 58 10.53 -3.54 -17.11
C PRO A 58 10.36 -2.74 -15.81
N ALA A 59 11.17 -3.05 -14.80
CA ALA A 59 11.24 -2.30 -13.56
C ALA A 59 12.66 -2.34 -13.00
N ASP A 60 13.11 -1.25 -12.42
CA ASP A 60 14.36 -1.12 -11.68
C ASP A 60 14.12 -1.19 -10.18
N VAL A 61 13.00 -0.62 -9.71
CA VAL A 61 12.59 -0.60 -8.30
C VAL A 61 11.13 -1.04 -8.20
N VAL A 62 10.84 -1.82 -7.16
CA VAL A 62 9.48 -2.11 -6.72
C VAL A 62 9.24 -1.54 -5.34
N ILE A 63 8.01 -1.03 -5.08
CA ILE A 63 7.57 -0.52 -3.78
C ILE A 63 6.21 -1.16 -3.46
N LEU A 64 6.17 -2.02 -2.44
CA LEU A 64 4.99 -2.81 -2.13
C LEU A 64 4.98 -3.25 -0.66
N SER A 65 3.93 -3.96 -0.23
CA SER A 65 3.89 -4.52 1.12
C SER A 65 5.05 -5.49 1.36
N ARG A 66 5.50 -5.61 2.59
CA ARG A 66 6.60 -6.51 2.99
C ARG A 66 6.28 -7.96 2.64
N GLU A 67 5.02 -8.37 2.77
CA GLU A 67 4.54 -9.71 2.42
C GLU A 67 4.72 -9.98 0.92
N GLY A 68 4.24 -9.08 0.06
CA GLY A 68 4.43 -9.20 -1.39
C GLY A 68 5.89 -9.12 -1.81
N LEU A 69 6.71 -8.29 -1.12
CA LEU A 69 8.15 -8.24 -1.38
C LEU A 69 8.83 -9.54 -0.99
N SER A 70 8.42 -10.20 0.10
CA SER A 70 8.95 -11.50 0.52
C SER A 70 8.68 -12.59 -0.53
N GLU A 71 7.51 -12.56 -1.18
CA GLU A 71 7.21 -13.45 -2.30
C GLU A 71 8.15 -13.20 -3.50
N LEU A 72 8.47 -11.95 -3.82
CA LEU A 72 9.39 -11.60 -4.89
C LEU A 72 10.84 -12.00 -4.58
N ILE A 73 11.26 -11.88 -3.32
CA ILE A 73 12.58 -12.34 -2.85
C ILE A 73 12.67 -13.86 -3.00
N ALA A 74 11.66 -14.61 -2.52
CA ALA A 74 11.60 -16.05 -2.65
C ALA A 74 11.59 -16.53 -4.11
N ALA A 75 11.03 -15.73 -5.01
CA ALA A 75 11.04 -15.97 -6.45
C ALA A 75 12.32 -15.49 -7.17
N ASN A 76 13.35 -15.06 -6.43
CA ASN A 76 14.61 -14.53 -6.97
C ASN A 76 14.43 -13.35 -7.95
N ARG A 77 13.42 -12.50 -7.71
CA ARG A 77 13.14 -11.30 -8.53
C ARG A 77 13.81 -10.04 -7.99
N ILE A 78 14.30 -10.07 -6.76
CA ILE A 78 14.89 -8.94 -6.04
C ILE A 78 16.41 -9.14 -5.89
N ALA A 79 17.18 -8.09 -6.14
CA ALA A 79 18.62 -8.08 -5.90
C ALA A 79 18.90 -8.20 -4.40
N ALA A 80 19.73 -9.15 -4.02
CA ALA A 80 19.98 -9.48 -2.62
C ALA A 80 20.48 -8.27 -1.81
N GLY A 81 19.93 -8.07 -0.61
CA GLY A 81 20.32 -7.03 0.33
C GLY A 81 19.95 -5.60 -0.07
N THR A 82 19.05 -5.43 -1.05
CA THR A 82 18.59 -4.10 -1.50
C THR A 82 17.25 -3.70 -0.92
N ASP A 83 16.58 -4.59 -0.21
CA ASP A 83 15.27 -4.34 0.37
C ASP A 83 15.36 -3.47 1.62
N VAL A 84 14.51 -2.45 1.68
CA VAL A 84 14.46 -1.48 2.77
C VAL A 84 13.00 -1.23 3.17
N ASP A 85 12.70 -1.36 4.46
CA ASP A 85 11.40 -0.95 5.01
C ASP A 85 11.32 0.58 5.03
N LEU A 86 10.30 1.13 4.37
CA LEU A 86 10.11 2.57 4.23
C LEU A 86 9.21 3.13 5.33
N ALA A 87 8.06 2.52 5.52
CA ALA A 87 7.05 2.98 6.46
C ALA A 87 6.07 1.86 6.82
N GLN A 88 5.36 2.07 7.92
CA GLN A 88 4.26 1.22 8.34
C GLN A 88 2.97 2.02 8.46
N VAL A 89 1.82 1.35 8.28
CA VAL A 89 0.50 1.96 8.30
C VAL A 89 -0.54 1.01 8.89
N PRO A 90 -1.43 1.48 9.78
CA PRO A 90 -2.56 0.68 10.26
C PRO A 90 -3.65 0.56 9.19
N LEU A 91 -4.53 -0.42 9.35
CA LEU A 91 -5.80 -0.47 8.65
C LEU A 91 -6.81 0.47 9.31
N GLY A 92 -7.65 1.06 8.49
CA GLY A 92 -8.74 1.91 8.91
C GLY A 92 -10.00 1.70 8.10
N LEU A 93 -11.06 2.32 8.56
CA LEU A 93 -12.36 2.31 7.94
C LEU A 93 -12.57 3.61 7.14
N ALA A 94 -13.10 3.48 5.94
CA ALA A 94 -13.59 4.60 5.14
C ALA A 94 -15.10 4.51 4.95
N VAL A 95 -15.75 5.66 4.93
CA VAL A 95 -17.16 5.85 4.56
C VAL A 95 -17.24 6.83 3.40
N ARG A 96 -18.39 6.93 2.72
CA ARG A 96 -18.58 7.97 1.70
C ARG A 96 -18.42 9.35 2.35
N ALA A 97 -17.84 10.29 1.62
CA ALA A 97 -17.67 11.66 2.09
C ALA A 97 -18.99 12.26 2.60
N GLY A 98 -18.96 12.83 3.79
CA GLY A 98 -20.11 13.40 4.49
C GLY A 98 -21.07 12.39 5.14
N ALA A 99 -20.82 11.09 5.03
CA ALA A 99 -21.62 10.08 5.71
C ALA A 99 -21.30 10.01 7.22
N ALA A 100 -22.25 9.52 8.01
CA ALA A 100 -22.03 9.28 9.44
C ALA A 100 -20.90 8.26 9.65
N ARG A 101 -20.02 8.54 10.61
CA ARG A 101 -18.92 7.65 10.97
C ARG A 101 -19.41 6.60 11.96
N PRO A 102 -19.36 5.32 11.63
CA PRO A 102 -19.76 4.27 12.56
C PRO A 102 -18.74 4.12 13.69
N ASP A 103 -19.19 3.56 14.81
CA ASP A 103 -18.29 3.20 15.91
C ASP A 103 -17.44 1.97 15.52
N VAL A 104 -16.14 2.08 15.66
CA VAL A 104 -15.15 1.02 15.45
C VAL A 104 -14.13 0.97 16.59
N SER A 105 -14.46 1.55 17.73
CA SER A 105 -13.54 1.71 18.87
C SER A 105 -13.22 0.40 19.60
N THR A 106 -14.08 -0.60 19.47
CA THR A 106 -13.92 -1.93 20.07
C THR A 106 -14.10 -3.04 19.03
N VAL A 107 -13.61 -4.23 19.32
CA VAL A 107 -13.78 -5.40 18.44
C VAL A 107 -15.27 -5.69 18.18
N GLU A 108 -16.12 -5.60 19.21
CA GLU A 108 -17.56 -5.83 19.06
C GLU A 108 -18.25 -4.73 18.25
N ALA A 109 -17.87 -3.46 18.44
CA ALA A 109 -18.38 -2.36 17.63
C ALA A 109 -17.97 -2.51 16.16
N PHE A 110 -16.71 -2.87 15.91
CA PHE A 110 -16.19 -3.16 14.57
C PHE A 110 -16.97 -4.31 13.91
N LYS A 111 -17.14 -5.45 14.61
CA LYS A 111 -17.96 -6.58 14.11
C LYS A 111 -19.37 -6.14 13.75
N GLY A 112 -20.04 -5.41 14.66
CA GLY A 112 -21.39 -4.91 14.45
C GLY A 112 -21.47 -3.99 13.24
N THR A 113 -20.51 -3.08 13.09
CA THR A 113 -20.43 -2.17 11.93
C THR A 113 -20.31 -2.93 10.61
N LEU A 114 -19.44 -3.94 10.54
CA LEU A 114 -19.26 -4.72 9.30
C LEU A 114 -20.47 -5.60 8.97
N THR A 115 -21.05 -6.26 9.97
CA THR A 115 -22.20 -7.18 9.75
C THR A 115 -23.52 -6.47 9.45
N ASN A 116 -23.65 -5.20 9.85
CA ASN A 116 -24.82 -4.38 9.55
C ASN A 116 -24.71 -3.61 8.23
N ALA A 117 -23.53 -3.56 7.62
CA ALA A 117 -23.33 -2.90 6.35
C ALA A 117 -23.96 -3.69 5.21
N LYS A 118 -24.54 -3.01 4.21
CA LYS A 118 -25.06 -3.66 2.99
C LYS A 118 -23.93 -4.30 2.19
N ALA A 119 -22.77 -3.65 2.16
CA ALA A 119 -21.55 -4.18 1.57
C ALA A 119 -20.32 -3.50 2.17
N VAL A 120 -19.23 -4.26 2.32
CA VAL A 120 -17.92 -3.80 2.75
C VAL A 120 -16.92 -4.02 1.63
N ALA A 121 -16.31 -2.93 1.15
CA ALA A 121 -15.30 -2.99 0.10
C ALA A 121 -13.89 -3.18 0.69
N MET A 122 -13.04 -3.96 0.03
CA MET A 122 -11.64 -4.14 0.41
C MET A 122 -10.76 -4.49 -0.78
N PRO A 123 -9.44 -4.20 -0.74
CA PRO A 123 -8.55 -4.59 -1.82
C PRO A 123 -8.29 -6.11 -1.81
N GLY A 124 -8.21 -6.72 -2.98
CA GLY A 124 -7.81 -8.12 -3.15
C GLY A 124 -6.29 -8.31 -3.02
N SER A 125 -5.68 -7.64 -2.08
CA SER A 125 -4.25 -7.64 -1.80
C SER A 125 -4.01 -7.82 -0.30
N THR A 126 -2.83 -7.55 0.21
CA THR A 126 -2.37 -7.88 1.58
C THR A 126 -3.41 -7.62 2.67
N SER A 127 -3.99 -6.41 2.72
CA SER A 127 -5.00 -6.10 3.74
C SER A 127 -6.30 -6.89 3.57
N GLY A 128 -6.77 -7.07 2.35
CA GLY A 128 -7.98 -7.86 2.10
C GLY A 128 -7.77 -9.35 2.33
N ILE A 129 -6.59 -9.88 1.99
CA ILE A 129 -6.21 -11.27 2.32
C ILE A 129 -6.25 -11.47 3.84
N TYR A 130 -5.61 -10.57 4.61
CA TYR A 130 -5.66 -10.62 6.08
C TYR A 130 -7.10 -10.60 6.60
N LEU A 131 -7.95 -9.69 6.07
CA LEU A 131 -9.33 -9.56 6.53
C LEU A 131 -10.16 -10.82 6.23
N MET A 132 -10.08 -11.34 5.00
CA MET A 132 -10.91 -12.45 4.55
C MET A 132 -10.43 -13.81 5.04
N ASP A 133 -9.12 -14.04 5.03
CA ASP A 133 -8.55 -15.38 5.26
C ASP A 133 -8.14 -15.61 6.73
N ASP A 134 -7.91 -14.53 7.50
CA ASP A 134 -7.56 -14.63 8.93
C ASP A 134 -8.60 -13.96 9.83
N LEU A 135 -8.83 -12.65 9.69
CA LEU A 135 -9.57 -11.89 10.70
C LEU A 135 -11.06 -12.25 10.75
N PHE A 136 -11.76 -12.30 9.61
CA PHE A 136 -13.21 -12.57 9.60
C PHE A 136 -13.55 -13.97 10.07
N PRO A 137 -12.81 -15.04 9.69
CA PRO A 137 -12.99 -16.36 10.29
C PRO A 137 -12.75 -16.35 11.80
N ARG A 138 -11.68 -15.74 12.28
CA ARG A 138 -11.34 -15.64 13.71
C ARG A 138 -12.40 -14.90 14.53
N LEU A 139 -13.05 -13.87 13.94
CA LEU A 139 -14.13 -13.13 14.56
C LEU A 139 -15.52 -13.81 14.41
N GLY A 140 -15.62 -14.89 13.65
CA GLY A 140 -16.91 -15.57 13.38
C GLY A 140 -17.89 -14.77 12.54
N ILE A 141 -17.38 -13.91 11.63
CA ILE A 141 -18.19 -13.03 10.77
C ILE A 141 -18.00 -13.27 9.27
N ALA A 142 -17.19 -14.23 8.85
CA ALA A 142 -16.88 -14.47 7.44
C ALA A 142 -18.12 -14.65 6.57
N GLU A 143 -19.13 -15.42 7.04
CA GLU A 143 -20.39 -15.66 6.34
C GLU A 143 -21.45 -14.53 6.53
N LYS A 144 -21.14 -13.53 7.37
CA LYS A 144 -22.08 -12.46 7.74
C LYS A 144 -21.80 -11.14 7.06
N VAL A 145 -20.58 -10.96 6.55
CA VAL A 145 -20.14 -9.73 5.89
C VAL A 145 -20.28 -9.89 4.38
N ASN A 146 -21.06 -9.02 3.76
CA ASN A 146 -21.15 -8.95 2.30
C ASN A 146 -19.91 -8.21 1.76
N VAL A 147 -18.92 -8.97 1.31
CA VAL A 147 -17.64 -8.44 0.86
C VAL A 147 -17.67 -8.11 -0.64
N LYS A 148 -17.17 -6.91 -0.99
CA LYS A 148 -16.84 -6.52 -2.36
C LYS A 148 -15.34 -6.31 -2.50
N VAL A 149 -14.72 -7.03 -3.43
CA VAL A 149 -13.28 -6.97 -3.63
C VAL A 149 -12.94 -6.20 -4.91
N ALA A 150 -12.03 -5.25 -4.81
CA ALA A 150 -11.38 -4.61 -5.95
C ALA A 150 -9.89 -5.01 -5.99
N ALA A 151 -9.32 -5.09 -7.18
CA ALA A 151 -7.91 -5.46 -7.34
C ALA A 151 -6.95 -4.49 -6.61
N ARG A 152 -7.36 -3.22 -6.43
CA ARG A 152 -6.55 -2.15 -5.82
C ARG A 152 -7.42 -1.18 -5.02
N GLY A 153 -6.78 -0.43 -4.10
CA GLY A 153 -7.44 0.55 -3.24
C GLY A 153 -8.23 1.62 -4.00
N THR A 154 -7.77 2.06 -5.17
CA THR A 154 -8.52 3.02 -6.00
C THR A 154 -9.90 2.50 -6.42
N GLY A 155 -10.02 1.21 -6.73
CA GLY A 155 -11.31 0.57 -7.01
C GLY A 155 -12.19 0.45 -5.77
N VAL A 156 -11.59 0.18 -4.61
CA VAL A 156 -12.30 0.15 -3.31
C VAL A 156 -12.91 1.51 -3.00
N VAL A 157 -12.12 2.58 -3.12
CA VAL A 157 -12.58 3.97 -2.93
C VAL A 157 -13.72 4.30 -3.88
N ALA A 158 -13.59 3.93 -5.17
CA ALA A 158 -14.63 4.18 -6.17
C ALA A 158 -15.97 3.52 -5.79
N MET A 159 -15.96 2.27 -5.28
CA MET A 159 -17.17 1.58 -4.82
C MET A 159 -17.87 2.32 -3.67
N VAL A 160 -17.11 2.82 -2.69
CA VAL A 160 -17.68 3.56 -1.55
C VAL A 160 -18.19 4.92 -1.99
N ALA A 161 -17.44 5.66 -2.80
CA ALA A 161 -17.83 6.97 -3.31
C ALA A 161 -19.13 6.89 -4.16
N ALA A 162 -19.27 5.83 -4.97
CA ALA A 162 -20.47 5.57 -5.78
C ALA A 162 -21.67 5.05 -4.95
N GLY A 163 -21.44 4.57 -3.73
CA GLY A 163 -22.47 3.94 -2.90
C GLY A 163 -22.73 2.47 -3.21
N ASP A 164 -21.83 1.83 -3.95
CA ASP A 164 -21.85 0.37 -4.21
C ASP A 164 -21.46 -0.43 -2.96
N ALA A 165 -20.74 0.19 -2.04
CA ALA A 165 -20.44 -0.30 -0.70
C ALA A 165 -20.66 0.82 0.32
N ASP A 166 -21.07 0.46 1.53
CA ASP A 166 -21.29 1.44 2.61
C ASP A 166 -19.97 1.84 3.25
N LEU A 167 -19.04 0.89 3.33
CA LEU A 167 -17.75 1.02 4.02
C LEU A 167 -16.62 0.44 3.17
N ALA A 168 -15.40 0.86 3.49
CA ALA A 168 -14.18 0.14 3.10
C ALA A 168 -13.28 -0.08 4.31
N VAL A 169 -12.53 -1.21 4.29
CA VAL A 169 -11.42 -1.47 5.22
C VAL A 169 -10.15 -1.63 4.40
N MET A 170 -9.18 -0.74 4.64
CA MET A 170 -7.95 -0.65 3.85
C MET A 170 -6.87 0.17 4.56
N PRO A 171 -5.63 0.26 4.06
CA PRO A 171 -4.59 1.09 4.67
C PRO A 171 -5.02 2.56 4.81
N VAL A 172 -4.77 3.14 5.99
CA VAL A 172 -5.13 4.55 6.28
C VAL A 172 -4.52 5.52 5.27
N SER A 173 -3.31 5.27 4.78
CA SER A 173 -2.64 6.09 3.77
C SER A 173 -3.41 6.20 2.45
N GLU A 174 -4.10 5.14 2.06
CA GLU A 174 -4.94 5.15 0.86
C GLU A 174 -6.27 5.87 1.08
N ILE A 175 -6.80 5.83 2.31
CA ILE A 175 -8.04 6.55 2.67
C ILE A 175 -7.80 8.06 2.69
N LEU A 176 -6.75 8.49 3.40
CA LEU A 176 -6.44 9.91 3.59
C LEU A 176 -6.09 10.64 2.30
N SER A 177 -5.60 9.92 1.30
CA SER A 177 -5.23 10.47 -0.01
C SER A 177 -6.37 10.45 -1.04
N ALA A 178 -7.51 9.85 -0.71
CA ALA A 178 -8.58 9.59 -1.65
C ALA A 178 -9.69 10.65 -1.59
N ALA A 179 -10.20 11.04 -2.75
CA ALA A 179 -11.40 11.88 -2.84
C ALA A 179 -12.69 11.03 -2.78
N GLY A 180 -13.76 11.61 -2.27
CA GLY A 180 -15.08 10.98 -2.22
C GLY A 180 -15.32 10.04 -1.05
N VAL A 181 -14.34 9.88 -0.16
CA VAL A 181 -14.45 9.12 1.08
C VAL A 181 -13.88 9.89 2.27
N ASP A 182 -14.38 9.60 3.46
CA ASP A 182 -13.89 10.12 4.73
C ASP A 182 -13.31 8.98 5.57
N PHE A 183 -12.23 9.27 6.28
CA PHE A 183 -11.67 8.37 7.28
C PHE A 183 -12.56 8.32 8.51
N ALA A 184 -13.02 7.12 8.89
CA ALA A 184 -13.95 6.90 9.99
C ALA A 184 -13.29 6.38 11.28
N GLY A 185 -12.01 6.02 11.24
CA GLY A 185 -11.25 5.52 12.37
C GLY A 185 -10.35 4.33 12.00
N THR A 186 -9.37 4.05 12.85
CA THR A 186 -8.56 2.80 12.74
C THR A 186 -9.37 1.63 13.29
N ILE A 187 -9.11 0.43 12.79
CA ILE A 187 -9.65 -0.78 13.43
C ILE A 187 -8.98 -0.98 14.80
N PRO A 188 -9.63 -1.69 15.75
CA PRO A 188 -9.09 -1.87 17.11
C PRO A 188 -7.69 -2.50 17.13
N LEU A 189 -6.86 -2.11 18.09
CA LEU A 189 -5.47 -2.57 18.19
C LEU A 189 -5.33 -4.08 18.31
N GLU A 190 -6.27 -4.72 18.99
CA GLU A 190 -6.29 -6.18 19.25
C GLU A 190 -6.43 -7.00 17.97
N ILE A 191 -6.96 -6.37 16.91
CA ILE A 191 -7.21 -7.01 15.62
C ILE A 191 -6.55 -6.24 14.46
N GLN A 192 -5.60 -5.35 14.79
CA GLN A 192 -4.92 -4.49 13.82
C GLN A 192 -3.88 -5.26 13.02
N LEU A 193 -3.87 -5.05 11.71
CA LEU A 193 -2.71 -5.30 10.86
C LEU A 193 -1.96 -3.99 10.65
N VAL A 194 -0.76 -3.88 11.20
CA VAL A 194 0.17 -2.80 10.86
C VAL A 194 0.98 -3.24 9.64
N GLN A 195 0.58 -2.78 8.48
CA GLN A 195 1.17 -3.17 7.21
C GLN A 195 2.46 -2.40 6.94
N VAL A 196 3.56 -3.09 6.64
CA VAL A 196 4.84 -2.48 6.28
C VAL A 196 4.94 -2.37 4.75
N PHE A 197 5.36 -1.20 4.28
CA PHE A 197 5.72 -0.97 2.88
C PHE A 197 7.23 -0.85 2.74
N ALA A 198 7.78 -1.56 1.77
CA ALA A 198 9.20 -1.65 1.52
C ALA A 198 9.53 -1.41 0.05
N ALA A 199 10.75 -0.94 -0.21
CA ALA A 199 11.30 -0.81 -1.55
C ALA A 199 12.45 -1.78 -1.75
N ALA A 200 12.64 -2.23 -3.00
CA ALA A 200 13.79 -3.06 -3.36
C ALA A 200 14.14 -2.92 -4.84
N MET A 201 15.40 -3.19 -5.17
CA MET A 201 15.88 -3.22 -6.54
C MET A 201 15.57 -4.56 -7.20
N VAL A 202 15.05 -4.52 -8.41
CA VAL A 202 14.74 -5.71 -9.22
C VAL A 202 16.03 -6.30 -9.79
N VAL A 203 16.14 -7.62 -9.85
CA VAL A 203 17.26 -8.31 -10.50
C VAL A 203 17.36 -7.88 -11.96
N GLY A 204 18.57 -7.50 -12.39
CA GLY A 204 18.82 -7.06 -13.76
C GLY A 204 18.40 -5.62 -14.05
N SER A 205 18.19 -4.79 -13.00
CA SER A 205 18.02 -3.34 -13.14
C SER A 205 19.06 -2.75 -14.08
N LYS A 206 18.62 -1.85 -14.95
CA LYS A 206 19.50 -1.14 -15.89
C LYS A 206 20.11 0.12 -15.29
N GLU A 207 19.53 0.59 -14.19
CA GLU A 207 19.90 1.84 -13.50
C GLU A 207 20.18 1.59 -12.00
N PRO A 208 21.15 0.71 -11.64
CA PRO A 208 21.32 0.24 -10.26
C PRO A 208 21.68 1.38 -9.28
N ASP A 209 22.48 2.36 -9.71
CA ASP A 209 22.86 3.48 -8.84
C ASP A 209 21.70 4.44 -8.61
N ALA A 210 20.91 4.73 -9.65
CA ALA A 210 19.70 5.53 -9.54
C ALA A 210 18.63 4.82 -8.69
N ALA A 211 18.50 3.48 -8.83
CA ALA A 211 17.60 2.65 -8.02
C ALA A 211 17.98 2.74 -6.53
N ARG A 212 19.26 2.57 -6.21
CA ARG A 212 19.78 2.70 -4.84
C ARG A 212 19.53 4.09 -4.28
N GLY A 213 19.84 5.13 -5.07
CA GLY A 213 19.61 6.52 -4.68
C GLY A 213 18.14 6.83 -4.37
N LEU A 214 17.19 6.29 -5.15
CA LEU A 214 15.75 6.45 -4.87
C LEU A 214 15.35 5.75 -3.57
N ILE A 215 15.78 4.50 -3.35
CA ILE A 215 15.46 3.74 -2.14
C ILE A 215 16.01 4.47 -0.90
N GLU A 216 17.26 4.93 -0.95
CA GLU A 216 17.90 5.67 0.14
C GLU A 216 17.21 7.01 0.41
N PHE A 217 16.80 7.74 -0.63
CA PHE A 217 16.05 8.99 -0.50
C PHE A 217 14.70 8.76 0.19
N LEU A 218 13.91 7.75 -0.26
CA LEU A 218 12.62 7.43 0.33
C LEU A 218 12.72 6.97 1.79
N ALA A 219 13.81 6.30 2.17
CA ALA A 219 14.09 5.86 3.53
C ALA A 219 14.77 6.91 4.40
N SER A 220 15.07 8.09 3.87
CA SER A 220 15.81 9.14 4.60
C SER A 220 14.91 9.93 5.55
N GLU A 221 15.54 10.58 6.54
CA GLU A 221 14.83 11.49 7.47
C GLU A 221 14.11 12.64 6.72
N GLN A 222 14.63 13.07 5.58
CA GLN A 222 14.02 14.12 4.76
C GLN A 222 12.63 13.75 4.25
N SER A 223 12.39 12.45 4.03
CA SER A 223 11.09 11.93 3.58
C SER A 223 10.09 11.75 4.72
N SER A 224 10.55 11.72 5.97
CA SER A 224 9.75 11.37 7.15
C SER A 224 8.53 12.27 7.35
N ALA A 225 8.67 13.57 7.17
CA ALA A 225 7.54 14.51 7.36
C ALA A 225 6.40 14.26 6.36
N VAL A 226 6.75 13.97 5.10
CA VAL A 226 5.76 13.66 4.04
C VAL A 226 5.09 12.31 4.30
N ILE A 227 5.87 11.31 4.74
CA ILE A 227 5.37 9.98 5.11
C ILE A 227 4.36 10.10 6.26
N ARG A 228 4.71 10.82 7.36
CA ARG A 228 3.79 11.02 8.50
C ARG A 228 2.51 11.74 8.08
N LYS A 229 2.60 12.77 7.24
CA LYS A 229 1.43 13.49 6.72
C LYS A 229 0.48 12.59 5.92
N SER A 230 0.98 11.50 5.38
CA SER A 230 0.18 10.49 4.66
C SER A 230 -0.44 9.43 5.59
N GLY A 231 -0.38 9.61 6.91
CA GLY A 231 -0.93 8.66 7.89
C GLY A 231 -0.07 7.42 8.12
N MET A 232 1.21 7.48 7.76
CA MET A 232 2.17 6.38 7.92
C MET A 232 3.25 6.76 8.97
N GLU A 233 3.85 5.76 9.59
CA GLU A 233 5.03 5.95 10.43
C GLU A 233 6.29 5.52 9.65
N PRO A 234 7.27 6.42 9.43
CA PRO A 234 8.50 6.08 8.73
C PRO A 234 9.34 5.07 9.53
N LEU A 235 9.86 4.06 8.84
CA LEU A 235 10.75 3.04 9.40
C LEU A 235 12.22 3.27 9.02
N GLY A 236 12.51 4.30 8.20
CA GLY A 236 13.81 4.62 7.64
C GLY A 236 14.99 4.28 8.56
N LYS A 237 16.18 4.12 8.04
CA LYS A 237 17.37 3.70 8.82
C LYS A 237 17.43 4.48 10.15
N ARG A 238 16.83 3.92 11.22
CA ARG A 238 17.25 4.26 12.58
C ARG A 238 18.74 3.96 12.61
N GLY A 239 19.54 5.01 12.76
CA GLY A 239 20.98 4.85 12.83
C GLY A 239 21.29 3.62 13.70
N ARG A 240 22.05 2.70 13.15
CA ARG A 240 22.65 1.66 13.97
C ARG A 240 23.60 2.39 14.90
N ASN A 241 23.14 2.61 16.14
CA ASN A 241 24.04 2.92 17.24
C ASN A 241 24.90 1.70 17.55
#